data_cbef822c3820d56e1f3e2c727485ceb1
#
_entry.id   cbef822c3820d56e1f3e2c727485ceb1
#
_cell.length_a   1.000
_cell.length_b   1.000
_cell.length_c   1.000
_cell.angle_alpha   90.00
_cell.angle_beta   90.00
_cell.angle_gamma   90.00
#
_symmetry.space_group_name_H-M   'P 1'
#
loop_
_entity.id
_entity.type
_entity.pdbx_description
1 polymer ?
#
loop_
_entity_poly.entity_id
_entity_poly.type
_entity_poly.pdbx_seq_one_letter_code
_entity_poly.pdbx_strand_id
1 'polypeptide(L)'
;MFELSKVCKEFESLSTLERSALLSEKSVKILAKLRLLDLPGVDPIETLAGFILGSVVADGRVNEQEYLLIYPALLYVFGDDFDFERIKKSFEKDHDGRNAVKQYTEEMLAILAKEDESMVEDVVLLCLCVVSVDNKISLRERRYIRRLCEV
;
A
#
# COMPACT_ATOMS: atom_id res chain seq x y z
N MET A 1 15.28 12.14 5.46
CA MET A 1 14.14 11.23 5.52
C MET A 1 14.61 9.82 5.86
N PHE A 2 14.15 8.78 5.18
CA PHE A 2 14.51 7.41 5.53
C PHE A 2 15.88 7.00 5.02
N GLU A 3 16.64 6.29 5.83
CA GLU A 3 17.72 5.45 5.35
C GLU A 3 17.07 4.12 4.94
N LEU A 4 16.70 4.01 3.67
CA LEU A 4 15.82 2.95 3.17
C LEU A 4 16.30 1.54 3.49
N SER A 5 17.61 1.27 3.32
CA SER A 5 18.16 -0.07 3.60
C SER A 5 17.97 -0.49 5.06
N LYS A 6 18.14 0.44 5.98
CA LYS A 6 17.97 0.19 7.42
C LYS A 6 16.52 -0.07 7.76
N VAL A 7 15.62 0.75 7.24
CA VAL A 7 14.17 0.61 7.49
C VAL A 7 13.64 -0.69 6.89
N CYS A 8 14.08 -1.07 5.69
CA CYS A 8 13.72 -2.35 5.09
C CYS A 8 14.11 -3.53 5.99
N LYS A 9 15.33 -3.51 6.56
CA LYS A 9 15.77 -4.57 7.48
C LYS A 9 14.91 -4.65 8.72
N GLU A 10 14.53 -3.50 9.28
CA GLU A 10 13.65 -3.45 10.45
C GLU A 10 12.29 -4.09 10.13
N PHE A 11 11.71 -3.79 8.97
CA PHE A 11 10.43 -4.35 8.56
C PHE A 11 10.51 -5.84 8.24
N GLU A 12 11.61 -6.30 7.65
CA GLU A 12 11.83 -7.72 7.40
C GLU A 12 11.86 -8.55 8.68
N SER A 13 12.24 -7.95 9.81
CA SER A 13 12.32 -8.64 11.11
C SER A 13 11.06 -8.55 11.96
N LEU A 14 10.05 -7.78 11.55
CA LEU A 14 8.80 -7.67 12.29
C LEU A 14 8.01 -8.98 12.29
N SER A 15 7.25 -9.22 13.36
CA SER A 15 6.30 -10.31 13.40
C SER A 15 5.06 -9.98 12.56
N THR A 16 4.30 -11.00 12.18
CA THR A 16 3.03 -10.82 11.46
C THR A 16 2.07 -9.93 12.25
N LEU A 17 2.01 -10.11 13.57
CA LEU A 17 1.16 -9.32 14.44
C LEU A 17 1.56 -7.84 14.45
N GLU A 18 2.85 -7.56 14.53
CA GLU A 18 3.37 -6.19 14.48
C GLU A 18 3.07 -5.52 13.15
N ARG A 19 3.24 -6.23 12.03
CA ARG A 19 2.91 -5.72 10.69
C ARG A 19 1.43 -5.42 10.55
N SER A 20 0.57 -6.33 11.02
CA SER A 20 -0.88 -6.13 10.95
C SER A 20 -1.31 -4.93 11.76
N ALA A 21 -0.74 -4.72 12.93
CA ALA A 21 -1.04 -3.56 13.77
C ALA A 21 -0.62 -2.26 13.09
N LEU A 22 0.58 -2.21 12.51
CA LEU A 22 1.07 -1.04 11.78
C LEU A 22 0.25 -0.78 10.52
N LEU A 23 -0.09 -1.83 9.78
CA LEU A 23 -0.92 -1.72 8.58
C LEU A 23 -2.26 -1.08 8.91
N SER A 24 -2.92 -1.55 9.96
CA SER A 24 -4.20 -1.00 10.39
C SER A 24 -4.08 0.46 10.84
N GLU A 25 -3.08 0.77 11.66
CA GLU A 25 -2.83 2.13 12.14
C GLU A 25 -2.57 3.11 11.01
N LYS A 26 -1.67 2.77 10.10
CA LYS A 26 -1.32 3.66 8.99
C LYS A 26 -2.45 3.79 7.98
N SER A 27 -3.20 2.71 7.73
CA SER A 27 -4.36 2.75 6.84
C SER A 27 -5.44 3.69 7.37
N VAL A 28 -5.75 3.64 8.66
CA VAL A 28 -6.74 4.53 9.28
C VAL A 28 -6.30 5.99 9.18
N LYS A 29 -5.02 6.28 9.48
CA LYS A 29 -4.47 7.64 9.38
C LYS A 29 -4.55 8.19 7.96
N ILE A 30 -4.12 7.41 6.98
CA ILE A 30 -4.10 7.83 5.58
C ILE A 30 -5.53 8.01 5.08
N LEU A 31 -6.44 7.11 5.41
CA LEU A 31 -7.84 7.21 5.01
C LEU A 31 -8.49 8.47 5.56
N ALA A 32 -8.27 8.77 6.84
CA ALA A 32 -8.77 10.00 7.46
C ALA A 32 -8.23 11.24 6.74
N LYS A 33 -6.96 11.24 6.41
CA LYS A 33 -6.32 12.35 5.68
C LYS A 33 -6.92 12.53 4.29
N LEU A 34 -7.11 11.43 3.55
CA LEU A 34 -7.70 11.47 2.21
C LEU A 34 -9.13 12.02 2.26
N ARG A 35 -9.91 11.65 3.27
CA ARG A 35 -11.27 12.18 3.44
C ARG A 35 -11.28 13.67 3.73
N LEU A 36 -10.33 14.14 4.54
CA LEU A 36 -10.21 15.57 4.86
C LEU A 36 -9.84 16.41 3.64
N LEU A 37 -9.07 15.83 2.71
CA LEU A 37 -8.67 16.54 1.49
C LEU A 37 -9.85 16.76 0.54
N ASP A 38 -10.86 15.90 0.59
CA ASP A 38 -12.08 16.01 -0.23
C ASP A 38 -11.78 16.28 -1.70
N LEU A 39 -10.94 15.42 -2.30
CA LEU A 39 -10.48 15.60 -3.67
C LEU A 39 -11.57 15.22 -4.68
N PRO A 40 -11.87 16.10 -5.65
CA PRO A 40 -12.90 15.80 -6.67
C PRO A 40 -12.54 14.55 -7.49
N GLY A 41 -13.53 13.65 -7.66
CA GLY A 41 -13.35 12.44 -8.44
C GLY A 41 -12.51 11.36 -7.79
N VAL A 42 -12.08 11.55 -6.55
CA VAL A 42 -11.30 10.57 -5.80
C VAL A 42 -12.17 9.95 -4.71
N ASP A 43 -12.31 8.63 -4.76
CA ASP A 43 -12.91 7.85 -3.67
C ASP A 43 -11.79 7.44 -2.72
N PRO A 44 -11.73 7.98 -1.48
CA PRO A 44 -10.63 7.69 -0.56
C PRO A 44 -10.47 6.20 -0.27
N ILE A 45 -11.57 5.47 -0.12
CA ILE A 45 -11.53 4.04 0.18
C ILE A 45 -10.94 3.26 -0.99
N GLU A 46 -11.45 3.50 -2.21
CA GLU A 46 -10.98 2.80 -3.39
C GLU A 46 -9.52 3.13 -3.71
N THR A 47 -9.15 4.40 -3.57
CA THR A 47 -7.78 4.84 -3.82
C THR A 47 -6.79 4.16 -2.87
N LEU A 48 -7.10 4.15 -1.56
CA LEU A 48 -6.21 3.52 -0.59
C LEU A 48 -6.18 2.01 -0.75
N ALA A 49 -7.34 1.37 -0.91
CA ALA A 49 -7.40 -0.09 -1.10
C ALA A 49 -6.67 -0.52 -2.37
N GLY A 50 -6.87 0.22 -3.46
CA GLY A 50 -6.17 -0.05 -4.72
C GLY A 50 -4.66 0.13 -4.59
N PHE A 51 -4.21 1.14 -3.85
CA PHE A 51 -2.79 1.36 -3.58
C PHE A 51 -2.19 0.22 -2.74
N ILE A 52 -2.89 -0.24 -1.71
CA ILE A 52 -2.43 -1.37 -0.89
C ILE A 52 -2.28 -2.63 -1.76
N LEU A 53 -3.28 -2.95 -2.56
CA LEU A 53 -3.22 -4.11 -3.46
C LEU A 53 -2.14 -3.92 -4.54
N GLY A 54 -1.94 -2.70 -5.01
CA GLY A 54 -0.84 -2.37 -5.92
C GLY A 54 0.53 -2.66 -5.31
N SER A 55 0.68 -2.42 -4.01
CA SER A 55 1.91 -2.77 -3.29
C SER A 55 2.13 -4.28 -3.23
N VAL A 56 1.04 -5.06 -3.10
CA VAL A 56 1.11 -6.53 -3.12
C VAL A 56 1.64 -7.04 -4.47
N VAL A 57 1.29 -6.38 -5.57
CA VAL A 57 1.70 -6.80 -6.90
C VAL A 57 2.88 -6.00 -7.44
N ALA A 58 3.61 -5.28 -6.58
CA ALA A 58 4.68 -4.38 -6.97
C ALA A 58 5.84 -5.09 -7.72
N ASP A 59 6.00 -6.40 -7.55
CA ASP A 59 6.98 -7.20 -8.28
C ASP A 59 6.46 -7.77 -9.60
N GLY A 60 5.27 -7.35 -10.04
CA GLY A 60 4.68 -7.73 -11.31
C GLY A 60 3.75 -8.94 -11.24
N ARG A 61 3.43 -9.44 -10.05
CA ARG A 61 2.50 -10.56 -9.84
C ARG A 61 1.60 -10.32 -8.64
N VAL A 62 0.40 -10.88 -8.70
CA VAL A 62 -0.45 -10.96 -7.51
C VAL A 62 0.07 -12.11 -6.64
N ASN A 63 0.56 -11.80 -5.46
CA ASN A 63 1.02 -12.81 -4.49
C ASN A 63 -0.15 -13.12 -3.55
N GLU A 64 -0.80 -14.26 -3.77
CA GLU A 64 -1.96 -14.65 -2.98
C GLU A 64 -1.63 -14.88 -1.51
N GLN A 65 -0.45 -15.39 -1.19
CA GLN A 65 -0.04 -15.58 0.19
C GLN A 65 0.10 -14.26 0.93
N GLU A 66 0.71 -13.26 0.30
CA GLU A 66 0.80 -11.91 0.86
C GLU A 66 -0.58 -11.31 1.06
N TYR A 67 -1.45 -11.45 0.06
CA TYR A 67 -2.82 -10.95 0.14
C TYR A 67 -3.59 -11.58 1.31
N LEU A 68 -3.49 -12.91 1.47
CA LEU A 68 -4.17 -13.60 2.57
C LEU A 68 -3.67 -13.18 3.95
N LEU A 69 -2.39 -12.84 4.05
CA LEU A 69 -1.81 -12.38 5.33
C LEU A 69 -2.33 -11.01 5.73
N ILE A 70 -2.60 -10.14 4.77
CA ILE A 70 -3.06 -8.77 5.06
C ILE A 70 -4.58 -8.63 5.04
N TYR A 71 -5.31 -9.59 4.48
CA TYR A 71 -6.75 -9.51 4.30
C TYR A 71 -7.53 -9.21 5.59
N PRO A 72 -7.24 -9.86 6.74
CA PRO A 72 -7.94 -9.52 7.97
C PRO A 72 -7.78 -8.05 8.39
N ALA A 73 -6.59 -7.48 8.19
CA ALA A 73 -6.34 -6.06 8.49
C ALA A 73 -7.14 -5.16 7.55
N LEU A 74 -7.26 -5.54 6.28
CA LEU A 74 -8.06 -4.79 5.31
C LEU A 74 -9.55 -4.79 5.68
N LEU A 75 -10.09 -5.94 6.09
CA LEU A 75 -11.47 -6.02 6.56
C LEU A 75 -11.70 -5.16 7.80
N TYR A 76 -10.75 -5.15 8.71
CA TYR A 76 -10.83 -4.33 9.92
C TYR A 76 -10.91 -2.83 9.58
N VAL A 77 -10.11 -2.37 8.64
CA VAL A 77 -10.01 -0.95 8.28
C VAL A 77 -11.20 -0.49 7.43
N PHE A 78 -11.58 -1.29 6.43
CA PHE A 78 -12.55 -0.86 5.41
C PHE A 78 -13.96 -1.41 5.64
N GLY A 79 -14.11 -2.42 6.48
CA GLY A 79 -15.39 -3.06 6.75
C GLY A 79 -15.80 -4.09 5.72
N ASP A 80 -16.90 -4.81 6.02
CA ASP A 80 -17.36 -5.94 5.22
C ASP A 80 -18.04 -5.51 3.91
N ASP A 81 -18.53 -4.27 3.84
CA ASP A 81 -19.27 -3.78 2.68
C ASP A 81 -18.36 -3.39 1.52
N PHE A 82 -17.06 -3.27 1.75
CA PHE A 82 -16.13 -2.90 0.71
C PHE A 82 -15.67 -4.13 -0.06
N ASP A 83 -15.78 -4.09 -1.39
CA ASP A 83 -15.52 -5.24 -2.24
C ASP A 83 -14.05 -5.27 -2.70
N PHE A 84 -13.19 -5.82 -1.86
CA PHE A 84 -11.79 -6.03 -2.21
C PHE A 84 -11.62 -7.02 -3.36
N GLU A 85 -12.51 -7.99 -3.48
CA GLU A 85 -12.44 -8.98 -4.56
C GLU A 85 -12.62 -8.32 -5.93
N ARG A 86 -13.46 -7.30 -6.01
CA ARG A 86 -13.63 -6.53 -7.24
C ARG A 86 -12.34 -5.85 -7.65
N ILE A 87 -11.65 -5.22 -6.70
CA ILE A 87 -10.37 -4.55 -6.96
C ILE A 87 -9.30 -5.57 -7.31
N LYS A 88 -9.21 -6.67 -6.56
CA LYS A 88 -8.28 -7.76 -6.84
C LYS A 88 -8.46 -8.30 -8.25
N LYS A 89 -9.70 -8.52 -8.67
CA LYS A 89 -10.01 -8.98 -10.03
C LYS A 89 -9.57 -8.00 -11.10
N SER A 90 -9.64 -6.69 -10.83
CA SER A 90 -9.16 -5.71 -11.80
C SER A 90 -7.66 -5.79 -12.01
N PHE A 91 -6.89 -6.15 -10.98
CA PHE A 91 -5.45 -6.42 -11.12
C PHE A 91 -5.20 -7.70 -11.92
N GLU A 92 -6.01 -8.74 -11.70
CA GLU A 92 -5.85 -10.02 -12.39
C GLU A 92 -6.22 -9.95 -13.86
N LYS A 93 -7.10 -9.04 -14.28
CA LYS A 93 -7.47 -8.84 -15.68
C LYS A 93 -6.32 -8.32 -16.53
N ASP A 94 -5.44 -7.54 -15.97
CA ASP A 94 -4.20 -7.17 -16.62
C ASP A 94 -3.28 -8.38 -16.63
N HIS A 95 -2.55 -8.56 -17.71
CA HIS A 95 -1.71 -9.75 -17.91
C HIS A 95 -0.77 -10.03 -16.73
N ASP A 96 -0.28 -8.99 -16.07
CA ASP A 96 0.59 -9.09 -14.89
C ASP A 96 0.28 -8.02 -13.82
N GLY A 97 -0.84 -7.35 -13.93
CA GLY A 97 -1.26 -6.31 -13.00
C GLY A 97 -0.55 -4.96 -13.17
N ARG A 98 0.34 -4.82 -14.14
CA ARG A 98 1.17 -3.60 -14.29
C ARG A 98 0.36 -2.33 -14.50
N ASN A 99 -0.68 -2.38 -15.33
CA ASN A 99 -1.48 -1.18 -15.63
C ASN A 99 -2.25 -0.70 -14.40
N ALA A 100 -2.81 -1.64 -13.64
CA ALA A 100 -3.53 -1.30 -12.43
C ALA A 100 -2.58 -0.76 -11.35
N VAL A 101 -1.42 -1.39 -11.15
CA VAL A 101 -0.38 -0.90 -10.24
C VAL A 101 0.02 0.51 -10.62
N LYS A 102 0.28 0.74 -11.90
CA LYS A 102 0.68 2.06 -12.40
C LYS A 102 -0.38 3.11 -12.12
N GLN A 103 -1.65 2.80 -12.39
CA GLN A 103 -2.76 3.72 -12.18
C GLN A 103 -2.86 4.15 -10.72
N TYR A 104 -2.95 3.20 -9.80
CA TYR A 104 -3.12 3.52 -8.37
C TYR A 104 -1.86 4.16 -7.78
N THR A 105 -0.68 3.75 -8.24
CA THR A 105 0.58 4.37 -7.82
C THR A 105 0.63 5.83 -8.26
N GLU A 106 0.28 6.13 -9.50
CA GLU A 106 0.30 7.50 -10.03
C GLU A 106 -0.74 8.38 -9.33
N GLU A 107 -1.92 7.86 -9.03
CA GLU A 107 -2.92 8.58 -8.24
C GLU A 107 -2.37 8.97 -6.87
N MET A 108 -1.75 8.00 -6.17
CA MET A 108 -1.17 8.26 -4.85
C MET A 108 -0.01 9.25 -4.94
N LEU A 109 0.89 9.11 -5.92
CA LEU A 109 2.00 10.04 -6.12
C LEU A 109 1.50 11.47 -6.38
N ALA A 110 0.44 11.62 -7.17
CA ALA A 110 -0.14 12.92 -7.45
C ALA A 110 -0.71 13.58 -6.17
N ILE A 111 -1.32 12.79 -5.30
CA ILE A 111 -1.81 13.26 -4.01
C ILE A 111 -0.63 13.66 -3.11
N LEU A 112 0.37 12.79 -2.99
CA LEU A 112 1.53 13.03 -2.11
C LEU A 112 2.35 14.24 -2.54
N ALA A 113 2.40 14.54 -3.83
CA ALA A 113 3.15 15.70 -4.35
C ALA A 113 2.64 17.03 -3.79
N LYS A 114 1.39 17.06 -3.30
CA LYS A 114 0.75 18.26 -2.75
C LYS A 114 0.67 18.25 -1.22
N GLU A 115 1.13 17.16 -0.60
CA GLU A 115 1.02 16.95 0.85
C GLU A 115 2.36 17.06 1.54
N ASP A 116 2.31 17.10 2.88
CA ASP A 116 3.51 17.23 3.69
C ASP A 116 4.29 15.90 3.79
N GLU A 117 5.51 16.01 4.30
CA GLU A 117 6.42 14.87 4.47
C GLU A 117 5.84 13.80 5.42
N SER A 118 5.02 14.20 6.39
CA SER A 118 4.40 13.28 7.33
C SER A 118 3.48 12.30 6.63
N MET A 119 2.70 12.75 5.63
CA MET A 119 1.83 11.87 4.87
C MET A 119 2.65 10.93 3.98
N VAL A 120 3.72 11.42 3.37
CA VAL A 120 4.63 10.59 2.59
C VAL A 120 5.21 9.47 3.45
N GLU A 121 5.65 9.78 4.66
CA GLU A 121 6.19 8.79 5.59
C GLU A 121 5.15 7.73 5.96
N ASP A 122 3.92 8.13 6.26
CA ASP A 122 2.84 7.19 6.58
C ASP A 122 2.56 6.23 5.42
N VAL A 123 2.53 6.74 4.19
CA VAL A 123 2.31 5.93 2.99
C VAL A 123 3.47 4.96 2.75
N VAL A 124 4.71 5.42 2.92
CA VAL A 124 5.90 4.56 2.79
C VAL A 124 5.89 3.46 3.83
N LEU A 125 5.57 3.79 5.09
CA LEU A 125 5.49 2.78 6.16
C LEU A 125 4.38 1.76 5.90
N LEU A 126 3.23 2.22 5.40
CA LEU A 126 2.15 1.32 4.97
C LEU A 126 2.65 0.34 3.90
N CYS A 127 3.31 0.85 2.88
CA CYS A 127 3.84 0.04 1.79
C CYS A 127 4.85 -0.99 2.30
N LEU A 128 5.74 -0.60 3.21
CA LEU A 128 6.69 -1.51 3.83
C LEU A 128 6.01 -2.63 4.61
N CYS A 129 4.91 -2.33 5.31
CA CYS A 129 4.13 -3.38 5.99
C CYS A 129 3.60 -4.42 5.01
N VAL A 130 3.15 -3.97 3.83
CA VAL A 130 2.60 -4.87 2.82
C VAL A 130 3.69 -5.72 2.17
N VAL A 131 4.77 -5.09 1.69
CA VAL A 131 5.77 -5.81 0.90
C VAL A 131 6.67 -6.70 1.76
N SER A 132 6.71 -6.51 3.07
CA SER A 132 7.56 -7.29 3.98
C SER A 132 6.85 -8.49 4.62
N VAL A 133 5.61 -8.82 4.22
CA VAL A 133 4.82 -9.88 4.88
C VAL A 133 5.46 -11.25 4.83
N ASP A 134 6.30 -11.52 3.83
CA ASP A 134 7.05 -12.79 3.72
C ASP A 134 8.45 -12.70 4.33
N ASN A 135 8.74 -11.66 5.12
CA ASN A 135 10.03 -11.37 5.75
C ASN A 135 11.16 -11.04 4.76
N LYS A 136 10.82 -10.72 3.51
CA LYS A 136 11.77 -10.30 2.48
C LYS A 136 11.21 -9.15 1.69
N ILE A 137 12.08 -8.24 1.27
CA ILE A 137 11.71 -7.14 0.38
C ILE A 137 12.55 -7.29 -0.89
N SER A 138 11.90 -7.57 -2.01
CA SER A 138 12.57 -7.77 -3.29
C SER A 138 13.18 -6.46 -3.82
N LEU A 139 14.06 -6.56 -4.83
CA LEU A 139 14.63 -5.38 -5.48
C LEU A 139 13.55 -4.54 -6.17
N ARG A 140 12.56 -5.19 -6.79
CA ARG A 140 11.44 -4.48 -7.42
C ARG A 140 10.61 -3.71 -6.39
N GLU A 141 10.35 -4.35 -5.25
CA GLU A 141 9.63 -3.72 -4.15
C GLU A 141 10.41 -2.53 -3.57
N ARG A 142 11.74 -2.67 -3.43
CA ARG A 142 12.60 -1.57 -2.98
C ARG A 142 12.59 -0.40 -3.97
N ARG A 143 12.58 -0.67 -5.26
CA ARG A 143 12.48 0.37 -6.30
C ARG A 143 11.13 1.09 -6.22
N TYR A 144 10.07 0.34 -6.02
CA TYR A 144 8.73 0.88 -5.86
C TYR A 144 8.66 1.85 -4.67
N ILE A 145 9.16 1.41 -3.52
CA ILE A 145 9.18 2.23 -2.31
C ILE A 145 10.06 3.47 -2.48
N ARG A 146 11.21 3.31 -3.12
CA ARG A 146 12.11 4.45 -3.40
C ARG A 146 11.42 5.52 -4.24
N ARG A 147 10.64 5.09 -5.21
CA ARG A 147 9.85 6.00 -6.04
C ARG A 147 8.86 6.82 -5.19
N LEU A 148 8.24 6.20 -4.20
CA LEU A 148 7.36 6.91 -3.26
C LEU A 148 8.12 7.93 -2.43
N CYS A 149 9.33 7.60 -2.01
CA CYS A 149 10.16 8.50 -1.20
C CYS A 149 10.64 9.74 -1.96
N GLU A 150 10.71 9.68 -3.28
CA GLU A 150 11.22 10.76 -4.14
C GLU A 150 10.17 11.80 -4.51
N VAL A 151 8.95 11.68 -4.02
CA VAL A 151 7.85 12.60 -4.30
C VAL A 151 8.09 14.01 -3.73
#